data_d75a39e2eb85f275b40eafd88978a413
#
_entry.id   d75a39e2eb85f275b40eafd88978a413
#
_cell.length_a   1.000
_cell.length_b   1.000
_cell.length_c   1.000
_cell.angle_alpha   90.00
_cell.angle_beta   90.00
_cell.angle_gamma   90.00
#
_symmetry.space_group_name_H-M   'P 1'
#
loop_
_entity.id
_entity.type
_entity.pdbx_description
1 polymer ?
#
loop_
_entity_poly.entity_id
_entity_poly.type
_entity_poly.pdbx_seq_one_letter_code
_entity_poly.pdbx_strand_id
1 'polypeptide(L)'
;MDADIALVHAPSIYDFRKRDIKLGPISDVIPTTPVFEMYPIGFISMLNSLINAGYNARICNVASMMVSSESFDPVNYLKEVKSDIYGIDLHWLPHTNGALKIARIIKELHPSSKVLLGGFSASYFADDIMANYGYIDYILKGDLQESNVVKLADAGDNFSNLEHVPNLIYRKEGKIIHNNIEYSSIDNVFLNYGLLMKNAIKYHDIKGHLPYASWLDNTEAMTVIEHGCSFNCAFCGGSNFAYKNNYNNIAPVYRKPSVIAEEISLVDEMLGAPVFITGDINQAGKKFYSSLFRELKERKVDLPLLTEYFIPPGKEYLNSLSKQFSDFTVEISPESSNEEIRNINGRSYTNKSLEDFLQNAIAAGSKKVDVYFSIGLSGQTLDDVDRDIDYSEKLMKKFTTEKEKLYTFISPITPFIDPGSLIYEHPEDYGFTITARTIGDYFNLLENGKVWTDFLNYYTKWMSVDQIARATYESEIRMIKIRQSLGLLKDQNAEHIVKNITA
;
A
#
# COMPACT_ATOMS: atom_id res chain seq x y z
N MET A 1 1.40 30.06 -2.39
CA MET A 1 0.05 30.18 -1.82
C MET A 1 0.04 29.32 -0.56
N ASP A 2 -0.46 29.88 0.51
CA ASP A 2 -0.59 29.19 1.79
C ASP A 2 -1.75 28.20 1.71
N ALA A 3 -1.64 27.10 2.42
CA ALA A 3 -2.69 26.10 2.56
C ALA A 3 -3.18 26.04 4.01
N ASP A 4 -4.45 25.72 4.22
CA ASP A 4 -4.95 25.44 5.57
C ASP A 4 -4.40 24.08 6.02
N ILE A 5 -4.33 23.10 5.10
CA ILE A 5 -3.80 21.77 5.37
C ILE A 5 -2.86 21.32 4.24
N ALA A 6 -1.65 20.85 4.60
CA ALA A 6 -0.72 20.20 3.72
C ALA A 6 -0.61 18.71 4.08
N LEU A 7 -0.96 17.82 3.14
CA LEU A 7 -0.78 16.37 3.28
C LEU A 7 0.63 16.01 2.78
N VAL A 8 1.48 15.53 3.66
CA VAL A 8 2.92 15.35 3.40
C VAL A 8 3.27 13.86 3.42
N HIS A 9 3.89 13.38 2.34
CA HIS A 9 4.43 12.03 2.27
C HIS A 9 5.96 12.06 2.33
N ALA A 10 6.51 11.30 3.27
CA ALA A 10 7.94 11.19 3.52
C ALA A 10 8.52 9.91 2.90
N PRO A 11 9.81 9.88 2.49
CA PRO A 11 10.48 8.63 2.13
C PRO A 11 10.58 7.69 3.34
N SER A 12 10.79 6.41 3.10
CA SER A 12 11.01 5.44 4.18
C SER A 12 12.19 5.84 5.08
N ILE A 13 13.26 6.32 4.48
CA ILE A 13 14.49 6.75 5.18
C ILE A 13 14.87 8.17 4.74
N TYR A 14 14.92 9.10 5.67
CA TYR A 14 15.34 10.47 5.41
C TYR A 14 16.78 10.71 5.94
N ASP A 15 17.75 11.24 5.19
CA ASP A 15 17.79 11.44 3.73
C ASP A 15 18.55 10.25 3.11
N PHE A 16 17.84 9.36 2.42
CA PHE A 16 18.40 8.15 1.80
C PHE A 16 19.50 8.45 0.79
N ARG A 17 19.48 9.63 0.12
CA ARG A 17 20.46 10.07 -0.89
C ARG A 17 21.84 10.35 -0.31
N LYS A 18 21.93 10.57 1.01
CA LYS A 18 23.17 10.86 1.75
C LYS A 18 23.73 9.63 2.47
N ARG A 19 23.16 8.46 2.21
CA ARG A 19 23.51 7.23 2.90
C ARG A 19 23.82 6.14 1.89
N ASP A 20 24.86 5.37 2.16
CA ASP A 20 25.16 4.14 1.41
C ASP A 20 24.26 3.01 1.97
N ILE A 21 23.09 2.84 1.36
CA ILE A 21 22.09 1.85 1.77
C ILE A 21 21.76 0.98 0.57
N LYS A 22 21.87 -0.35 0.75
CA LYS A 22 21.36 -1.32 -0.20
C LYS A 22 19.91 -1.66 0.16
N LEU A 23 18.98 -0.94 -0.48
CA LEU A 23 17.54 -1.18 -0.35
C LEU A 23 17.20 -2.41 -1.20
N GLY A 24 16.83 -3.49 -0.58
CA GLY A 24 16.61 -4.78 -1.22
C GLY A 24 15.43 -4.85 -2.19
N PRO A 25 15.11 -6.07 -2.64
CA PRO A 25 14.01 -6.29 -3.57
C PRO A 25 12.67 -5.93 -2.92
N ILE A 26 11.80 -5.34 -3.74
CA ILE A 26 10.37 -5.12 -3.43
C ILE A 26 9.55 -5.84 -4.50
N SER A 27 8.27 -6.06 -4.21
CA SER A 27 7.34 -6.56 -5.23
C SER A 27 7.09 -5.47 -6.28
N ASP A 28 7.23 -5.78 -7.57
CA ASP A 28 7.05 -4.86 -8.69
C ASP A 28 5.57 -4.68 -9.08
N VAL A 29 4.65 -4.76 -8.13
CA VAL A 29 3.21 -4.60 -8.41
C VAL A 29 2.90 -3.19 -8.88
N ILE A 30 3.58 -2.19 -8.29
CA ILE A 30 3.43 -0.77 -8.65
C ILE A 30 4.82 -0.20 -8.96
N PRO A 31 4.98 0.63 -10.00
CA PRO A 31 6.26 1.22 -10.40
C PRO A 31 6.75 2.25 -9.38
N THR A 32 7.22 1.81 -8.23
CA THR A 32 7.80 2.62 -7.16
C THR A 32 9.22 2.16 -6.83
N THR A 33 9.96 2.92 -6.06
CA THR A 33 11.30 2.57 -5.61
C THR A 33 11.30 1.97 -4.21
N PRO A 34 12.41 1.32 -3.77
CA PRO A 34 12.52 0.80 -2.40
C PRO A 34 12.49 1.84 -1.28
N VAL A 35 12.38 3.13 -1.59
CA VAL A 35 12.11 4.19 -0.60
C VAL A 35 10.62 4.42 -0.38
N PHE A 36 9.76 3.67 -1.11
CA PHE A 36 8.30 3.68 -0.99
C PHE A 36 7.72 5.09 -1.16
N GLU A 37 8.07 5.76 -2.27
CA GLU A 37 7.65 7.13 -2.56
C GLU A 37 6.19 7.30 -2.96
N MET A 38 5.42 6.21 -3.04
CA MET A 38 3.99 6.28 -3.31
C MET A 38 3.22 6.64 -2.04
N TYR A 39 2.52 7.77 -2.06
CA TYR A 39 1.66 8.14 -0.94
C TYR A 39 0.38 7.28 -0.89
N PRO A 40 -0.23 7.12 0.31
CA PRO A 40 -1.46 6.35 0.45
C PRO A 40 -2.60 7.00 -0.34
N ILE A 41 -3.35 6.20 -1.10
CA ILE A 41 -4.43 6.66 -1.97
C ILE A 41 -5.49 7.52 -1.22
N GLY A 42 -5.64 7.31 0.08
CA GLY A 42 -6.47 8.12 0.96
C GLY A 42 -6.16 9.62 0.94
N PHE A 43 -4.93 10.02 0.56
CA PHE A 43 -4.60 11.44 0.39
C PHE A 43 -5.45 12.12 -0.68
N ILE A 44 -5.78 11.43 -1.77
CA ILE A 44 -6.64 11.96 -2.84
C ILE A 44 -8.07 12.15 -2.32
N SER A 45 -8.58 11.22 -1.53
CA SER A 45 -9.91 11.30 -0.92
C SER A 45 -9.98 12.40 0.16
N MET A 46 -8.95 12.49 1.02
CA MET A 46 -8.85 13.57 2.02
C MET A 46 -8.75 14.94 1.37
N LEU A 47 -7.94 15.08 0.29
CA LEU A 47 -7.84 16.31 -0.50
C LEU A 47 -9.21 16.71 -1.05
N ASN A 48 -9.95 15.75 -1.63
CA ASN A 48 -11.29 15.99 -2.15
C ASN A 48 -12.25 16.47 -1.04
N SER A 49 -12.25 15.83 0.12
CA SER A 49 -13.11 16.17 1.25
C SER A 49 -12.80 17.56 1.83
N LEU A 50 -11.51 17.89 1.99
CA LEU A 50 -11.07 19.19 2.48
C LEU A 50 -11.47 20.34 1.53
N ILE A 51 -11.21 20.17 0.22
CA ILE A 51 -11.56 21.18 -0.78
C ILE A 51 -13.07 21.38 -0.87
N ASN A 52 -13.84 20.29 -0.83
CA ASN A 52 -15.32 20.38 -0.83
C ASN A 52 -15.88 21.04 0.43
N ALA A 53 -15.17 20.95 1.55
CA ALA A 53 -15.50 21.68 2.79
C ALA A 53 -15.04 23.17 2.77
N GLY A 54 -14.39 23.61 1.71
CA GLY A 54 -13.96 25.01 1.52
C GLY A 54 -12.54 25.32 1.98
N TYR A 55 -11.76 24.33 2.38
CA TYR A 55 -10.36 24.50 2.77
C TYR A 55 -9.40 24.54 1.59
N ASN A 56 -8.33 25.31 1.72
CA ASN A 56 -7.18 25.23 0.83
C ASN A 56 -6.30 24.06 1.30
N ALA A 57 -6.32 22.97 0.56
CA ALA A 57 -5.50 21.80 0.86
C ALA A 57 -4.56 21.50 -0.30
N ARG A 58 -3.43 20.87 -0.02
CA ARG A 58 -2.46 20.39 -1.00
C ARG A 58 -1.80 19.10 -0.59
N ILE A 59 -1.26 18.35 -1.57
CA ILE A 59 -0.38 17.22 -1.32
C ILE A 59 1.07 17.66 -1.53
N CYS A 60 1.98 17.14 -0.71
CA CYS A 60 3.41 17.37 -0.77
C CYS A 60 4.13 16.01 -0.72
N ASN A 61 4.31 15.37 -1.87
CA ASN A 61 5.07 14.12 -1.97
C ASN A 61 6.57 14.41 -1.96
N VAL A 62 7.13 14.60 -0.78
CA VAL A 62 8.56 14.86 -0.58
C VAL A 62 9.41 13.69 -1.06
N ALA A 63 8.95 12.46 -0.83
CA ALA A 63 9.65 11.25 -1.26
C ALA A 63 9.80 11.19 -2.79
N SER A 64 8.72 11.40 -3.53
CA SER A 64 8.72 11.43 -5.01
C SER A 64 9.66 12.50 -5.57
N MET A 65 9.66 13.70 -4.98
CA MET A 65 10.56 14.78 -5.39
C MET A 65 12.03 14.46 -5.11
N MET A 66 12.33 13.80 -3.97
CA MET A 66 13.69 13.35 -3.63
C MET A 66 14.19 12.25 -4.57
N VAL A 67 13.32 11.33 -5.03
CA VAL A 67 13.65 10.32 -6.03
C VAL A 67 13.87 10.96 -7.40
N SER A 68 13.03 11.93 -7.77
CA SER A 68 13.08 12.58 -9.09
C SER A 68 14.27 13.51 -9.27
N SER A 69 14.94 13.98 -8.21
CA SER A 69 16.02 14.94 -8.28
C SER A 69 16.98 14.86 -7.09
N GLU A 70 18.24 14.56 -7.37
CA GLU A 70 19.30 14.58 -6.36
C GLU A 70 19.53 15.97 -5.77
N SER A 71 19.33 17.02 -6.57
CA SER A 71 19.50 18.41 -6.15
C SER A 71 18.32 19.00 -5.38
N PHE A 72 17.20 18.26 -5.28
CA PHE A 72 16.04 18.74 -4.55
C PHE A 72 16.35 18.92 -3.06
N ASP A 73 16.08 20.10 -2.52
CA ASP A 73 16.24 20.42 -1.09
C ASP A 73 14.89 20.33 -0.37
N PRO A 74 14.61 19.23 0.36
CA PRO A 74 13.36 19.06 1.05
C PRO A 74 13.14 20.05 2.19
N VAL A 75 14.21 20.54 2.83
CA VAL A 75 14.11 21.53 3.92
C VAL A 75 13.68 22.87 3.35
N ASN A 76 14.33 23.33 2.28
CA ASN A 76 13.95 24.58 1.62
C ASN A 76 12.53 24.50 1.03
N TYR A 77 12.16 23.38 0.43
CA TYR A 77 10.79 23.16 -0.06
C TYR A 77 9.76 23.27 1.07
N LEU A 78 9.97 22.55 2.19
CA LEU A 78 9.04 22.58 3.32
C LEU A 78 8.99 23.95 4.00
N LYS A 79 10.07 24.73 3.96
CA LYS A 79 10.09 26.12 4.43
C LYS A 79 9.15 27.03 3.65
N GLU A 80 9.03 26.79 2.32
CA GLU A 80 8.16 27.57 1.44
C GLU A 80 6.70 27.08 1.45
N VAL A 81 6.46 25.84 1.87
CA VAL A 81 5.11 25.30 2.09
C VAL A 81 4.60 25.78 3.44
N LYS A 82 3.72 26.79 3.44
CA LYS A 82 3.08 27.31 4.66
C LYS A 82 1.70 26.70 4.83
N SER A 83 1.44 26.16 6.00
CA SER A 83 0.16 25.54 6.35
C SER A 83 -0.11 25.62 7.84
N ASP A 84 -1.37 25.68 8.24
CA ASP A 84 -1.76 25.64 9.66
C ASP A 84 -1.62 24.22 10.21
N ILE A 85 -1.95 23.20 9.41
CA ILE A 85 -1.83 21.78 9.76
C ILE A 85 -1.00 21.06 8.70
N TYR A 86 0.01 20.32 9.12
CA TYR A 86 0.74 19.37 8.29
C TYR A 86 0.32 17.95 8.67
N GLY A 87 -0.46 17.30 7.82
CA GLY A 87 -0.87 15.91 7.96
C GLY A 87 0.16 15.00 7.31
N ILE A 88 0.89 14.22 8.09
CA ILE A 88 1.92 13.30 7.61
C ILE A 88 1.41 11.89 7.74
N ASP A 89 1.52 11.11 6.67
CA ASP A 89 1.17 9.71 6.73
C ASP A 89 2.26 8.86 7.40
N LEU A 90 1.82 8.00 8.28
CA LEU A 90 2.57 6.86 8.78
C LEU A 90 1.64 5.63 8.69
N HIS A 91 1.22 5.34 7.44
CA HIS A 91 0.31 4.25 7.15
C HIS A 91 1.00 2.89 7.23
N TRP A 92 2.30 2.84 6.97
CA TRP A 92 3.10 1.64 6.96
C TRP A 92 4.44 1.86 7.69
N LEU A 93 4.91 0.86 8.44
CA LEU A 93 6.11 0.96 9.28
C LEU A 93 7.40 1.39 8.55
N PRO A 94 7.64 1.01 7.29
CA PRO A 94 8.80 1.50 6.54
C PRO A 94 8.96 3.02 6.52
N HIS A 95 7.87 3.78 6.68
CA HIS A 95 7.90 5.24 6.71
C HIS A 95 8.28 5.84 8.07
N THR A 96 8.49 5.03 9.10
CA THR A 96 8.71 5.52 10.48
C THR A 96 9.84 6.53 10.57
N ASN A 97 11.01 6.26 9.97
CA ASN A 97 12.16 7.16 10.04
C ASN A 97 11.88 8.49 9.30
N GLY A 98 11.42 8.40 8.07
CA GLY A 98 11.15 9.60 7.25
C GLY A 98 10.03 10.44 7.81
N ALA A 99 8.89 9.84 8.19
CA ALA A 99 7.74 10.56 8.72
C ALA A 99 8.11 11.34 10.01
N LEU A 100 8.80 10.71 10.95
CA LEU A 100 9.21 11.36 12.20
C LEU A 100 10.27 12.44 11.98
N LYS A 101 11.22 12.26 11.06
CA LYS A 101 12.21 13.29 10.72
C LYS A 101 11.59 14.48 10.00
N ILE A 102 10.73 14.24 9.03
CA ILE A 102 9.99 15.32 8.31
C ILE A 102 9.08 16.06 9.28
N ALA A 103 8.38 15.37 10.17
CA ALA A 103 7.57 15.99 11.23
C ALA A 103 8.39 16.94 12.11
N ARG A 104 9.59 16.52 12.52
CA ARG A 104 10.50 17.35 13.30
C ARG A 104 10.98 18.58 12.52
N ILE A 105 11.39 18.39 11.26
CA ILE A 105 11.81 19.49 10.37
C ILE A 105 10.68 20.51 10.21
N ILE A 106 9.45 20.06 9.94
CA ILE A 106 8.29 20.94 9.84
C ILE A 106 8.08 21.73 11.12
N LYS A 107 8.15 21.09 12.28
CA LYS A 107 7.95 21.78 13.56
C LYS A 107 9.05 22.80 13.87
N GLU A 108 10.30 22.55 13.46
CA GLU A 108 11.42 23.49 13.55
C GLU A 108 11.24 24.71 12.61
N LEU A 109 10.73 24.49 11.39
CA LEU A 109 10.50 25.54 10.39
C LEU A 109 9.23 26.36 10.67
N HIS A 110 8.20 25.72 11.18
CA HIS A 110 6.86 26.28 11.43
C HIS A 110 6.38 25.97 12.86
N PRO A 111 6.96 26.59 13.90
CA PRO A 111 6.68 26.24 15.31
C PRO A 111 5.22 26.41 15.73
N SER A 112 4.49 27.34 15.11
CA SER A 112 3.07 27.61 15.39
C SER A 112 2.13 26.61 14.72
N SER A 113 2.56 25.96 13.64
CA SER A 113 1.73 25.01 12.92
C SER A 113 1.57 23.69 13.68
N LYS A 114 0.50 22.98 13.41
CA LYS A 114 0.23 21.66 14.01
C LYS A 114 0.74 20.53 13.13
N VAL A 115 1.33 19.53 13.74
CA VAL A 115 1.76 18.30 13.09
C VAL A 115 0.82 17.18 13.47
N LEU A 116 0.13 16.65 12.47
CA LEU A 116 -0.80 15.54 12.56
C LEU A 116 -0.16 14.28 11.94
N LEU A 117 -0.19 13.15 12.63
CA LEU A 117 0.08 11.84 12.03
C LEU A 117 -1.22 11.06 11.80
N GLY A 118 -1.23 10.25 10.75
CA GLY A 118 -2.33 9.34 10.45
C GLY A 118 -1.85 8.06 9.78
N GLY A 119 -2.77 7.09 9.64
CA GLY A 119 -2.51 5.78 9.04
C GLY A 119 -2.39 4.66 10.06
N PHE A 120 -2.30 3.42 9.58
CA PHE A 120 -2.38 2.23 10.45
C PHE A 120 -1.24 2.14 11.45
N SER A 121 0.01 2.37 11.04
CA SER A 121 1.15 2.31 11.96
C SER A 121 1.12 3.44 12.99
N ALA A 122 0.74 4.66 12.59
CA ALA A 122 0.52 5.76 13.53
C ALA A 122 -0.60 5.43 14.53
N SER A 123 -1.65 4.76 14.08
CA SER A 123 -2.77 4.37 14.92
C SER A 123 -2.41 3.30 15.95
N TYR A 124 -1.64 2.30 15.52
CA TYR A 124 -1.21 1.21 16.38
C TYR A 124 -0.25 1.69 17.48
N PHE A 125 0.71 2.53 17.11
CA PHE A 125 1.72 3.08 18.03
C PHE A 125 1.36 4.47 18.58
N ALA A 126 0.09 4.85 18.58
CA ALA A 126 -0.31 6.21 18.92
C ALA A 126 0.18 6.67 20.31
N ASP A 127 0.03 5.83 21.32
CA ASP A 127 0.49 6.15 22.68
C ASP A 127 2.01 6.26 22.77
N ASP A 128 2.74 5.35 22.12
CA ASP A 128 4.20 5.37 22.07
C ASP A 128 4.71 6.64 21.35
N ILE A 129 4.11 7.00 20.21
CA ILE A 129 4.42 8.23 19.47
C ILE A 129 4.12 9.46 20.34
N MET A 130 2.94 9.55 20.91
CA MET A 130 2.56 10.71 21.72
C MET A 130 3.41 10.84 22.98
N ALA A 131 3.85 9.75 23.59
CA ALA A 131 4.70 9.80 24.76
C ALA A 131 6.13 10.28 24.45
N ASN A 132 6.70 9.89 23.31
CA ASN A 132 8.13 10.05 23.04
C ASN A 132 8.48 11.17 22.05
N TYR A 133 7.52 11.64 21.22
CA TYR A 133 7.76 12.65 20.18
C TYR A 133 6.94 13.92 20.41
N GLY A 134 7.47 14.82 21.24
CA GLY A 134 6.79 16.05 21.69
C GLY A 134 6.44 17.05 20.58
N TYR A 135 7.01 16.89 19.39
CA TYR A 135 6.75 17.72 18.22
C TYR A 135 5.55 17.23 17.39
N ILE A 136 4.96 16.07 17.72
CA ILE A 136 3.68 15.61 17.15
C ILE A 136 2.56 16.16 18.02
N ASP A 137 1.65 16.94 17.41
CA ASP A 137 0.52 17.56 18.13
C ASP A 137 -0.69 16.63 18.16
N TYR A 138 -0.97 15.94 17.04
CA TYR A 138 -2.18 15.19 16.82
C TYR A 138 -1.92 13.81 16.18
N ILE A 139 -2.76 12.82 16.51
CA ILE A 139 -2.90 11.58 15.75
C ILE A 139 -4.38 11.35 15.47
N LEU A 140 -4.74 11.13 14.19
CA LEU A 140 -6.06 10.60 13.81
C LEU A 140 -5.97 9.08 13.69
N LYS A 141 -6.64 8.36 14.60
CA LYS A 141 -6.57 6.90 14.71
C LYS A 141 -7.51 6.22 13.73
N GLY A 142 -6.99 5.19 13.05
CA GLY A 142 -7.75 4.37 12.10
C GLY A 142 -7.64 4.87 10.66
N ASP A 143 -8.52 4.35 9.83
CA ASP A 143 -8.72 4.74 8.44
C ASP A 143 -10.08 5.44 8.27
N LEU A 144 -10.49 5.77 7.02
CA LEU A 144 -11.73 6.52 6.74
C LEU A 144 -11.83 7.82 7.55
N GLN A 145 -10.77 8.64 7.51
CA GLN A 145 -10.68 9.87 8.30
C GLN A 145 -11.14 11.14 7.53
N GLU A 146 -11.76 11.00 6.36
CA GLU A 146 -12.17 12.11 5.49
C GLU A 146 -13.02 13.16 6.20
N SER A 147 -14.03 12.73 6.96
CA SER A 147 -14.85 13.67 7.73
C SER A 147 -14.17 14.15 9.01
N ASN A 148 -13.30 13.36 9.61
CA ASN A 148 -12.63 13.73 10.85
C ASN A 148 -11.49 14.74 10.62
N VAL A 149 -10.78 14.65 9.47
CA VAL A 149 -9.80 15.68 9.12
C VAL A 149 -10.46 17.04 8.85
N VAL A 150 -11.66 17.05 8.28
CA VAL A 150 -12.47 18.27 8.12
C VAL A 150 -12.89 18.83 9.49
N LYS A 151 -13.42 17.98 10.40
CA LYS A 151 -13.76 18.40 11.76
C LYS A 151 -12.55 18.93 12.55
N LEU A 152 -11.37 18.35 12.30
CA LEU A 152 -10.12 18.85 12.91
C LEU A 152 -9.76 20.24 12.39
N ALA A 153 -9.93 20.48 11.10
CA ALA A 153 -9.73 21.81 10.51
C ALA A 153 -10.74 22.83 11.07
N ASP A 154 -12.02 22.45 11.20
CA ASP A 154 -13.05 23.28 11.79
C ASP A 154 -12.77 23.62 13.27
N ALA A 155 -12.16 22.69 14.01
CA ALA A 155 -11.86 22.89 15.43
C ALA A 155 -10.74 23.92 15.66
N GLY A 156 -9.80 24.06 14.72
CA GLY A 156 -8.64 24.95 14.87
C GLY A 156 -7.85 24.64 16.15
N ASP A 157 -7.38 25.68 16.86
CA ASP A 157 -6.63 25.56 18.11
C ASP A 157 -7.51 25.54 19.37
N ASN A 158 -8.82 25.46 19.21
CA ASN A 158 -9.73 25.51 20.35
C ASN A 158 -9.90 24.13 20.99
N PHE A 159 -9.33 23.94 22.18
CA PHE A 159 -9.41 22.69 22.94
C PHE A 159 -10.85 22.19 23.21
N SER A 160 -11.81 23.11 23.36
CA SER A 160 -13.21 22.71 23.55
C SER A 160 -13.83 22.11 22.28
N ASN A 161 -13.30 22.44 21.11
CA ASN A 161 -13.75 21.88 19.84
C ASN A 161 -13.01 20.57 19.53
N LEU A 162 -11.74 20.44 19.93
CA LEU A 162 -10.94 19.23 19.70
C LEU A 162 -11.55 17.99 20.37
N GLU A 163 -12.21 18.15 21.52
CA GLU A 163 -12.86 17.02 22.20
C GLU A 163 -14.03 16.41 21.42
N HIS A 164 -14.54 17.12 20.41
CA HIS A 164 -15.62 16.66 19.52
C HIS A 164 -15.11 16.08 18.19
N VAL A 165 -13.79 16.04 17.97
CA VAL A 165 -13.21 15.40 16.77
C VAL A 165 -13.02 13.92 17.03
N PRO A 166 -13.81 13.03 16.42
CA PRO A 166 -13.67 11.59 16.65
C PRO A 166 -12.29 11.08 16.27
N ASN A 167 -11.85 10.02 16.91
CA ASN A 167 -10.58 9.34 16.67
C ASN A 167 -9.32 10.19 16.92
N LEU A 168 -9.47 11.43 17.39
CA LEU A 168 -8.35 12.32 17.66
C LEU A 168 -7.66 11.94 18.96
N ILE A 169 -6.33 11.87 18.90
CA ILE A 169 -5.44 11.79 20.06
C ILE A 169 -4.60 13.05 20.08
N TYR A 170 -4.56 13.75 21.22
CA TYR A 170 -3.89 15.03 21.37
C TYR A 170 -3.39 15.26 22.81
N ARG A 171 -2.58 16.30 23.01
CA ARG A 171 -2.14 16.71 24.35
C ARG A 171 -2.94 17.87 24.89
N LYS A 172 -3.41 17.73 26.12
CA LYS A 172 -4.05 18.81 26.90
C LYS A 172 -3.44 18.83 28.30
N GLU A 173 -2.85 19.96 28.68
CA GLU A 173 -2.23 20.13 30.01
C GLU A 173 -1.25 19.03 30.40
N GLY A 174 -0.41 18.59 29.46
CA GLY A 174 0.57 17.54 29.65
C GLY A 174 0.04 16.11 29.66
N LYS A 175 -1.28 15.92 29.48
CA LYS A 175 -1.91 14.60 29.40
C LYS A 175 -2.24 14.24 27.95
N ILE A 176 -2.12 12.97 27.60
CA ILE A 176 -2.59 12.43 26.33
C ILE A 176 -4.10 12.17 26.47
N ILE A 177 -4.88 12.77 25.59
CA ILE A 177 -6.34 12.64 25.54
C ILE A 177 -6.70 11.80 24.31
N HIS A 178 -7.60 10.85 24.49
CA HIS A 178 -8.17 10.02 23.44
C HIS A 178 -9.65 10.33 23.32
N ASN A 179 -10.07 10.78 22.15
CA ASN A 179 -11.49 10.98 21.86
C ASN A 179 -12.16 9.64 21.50
N ASN A 180 -13.49 9.61 21.51
CA ASN A 180 -14.26 8.45 21.13
C ASN A 180 -13.94 8.02 19.70
N ILE A 181 -13.93 6.69 19.48
CA ILE A 181 -13.72 6.11 18.15
C ILE A 181 -15.07 6.12 17.42
N GLU A 182 -15.09 6.83 16.28
CA GLU A 182 -16.21 6.84 15.35
C GLU A 182 -15.65 6.73 13.93
N TYR A 183 -16.22 5.84 13.13
CA TYR A 183 -15.79 5.70 11.75
C TYR A 183 -16.63 6.57 10.82
N SER A 184 -15.94 7.23 9.89
CA SER A 184 -16.58 7.88 8.77
C SER A 184 -17.31 6.85 7.91
N SER A 185 -18.39 7.27 7.27
CA SER A 185 -19.00 6.42 6.25
C SER A 185 -18.03 6.21 5.10
N ILE A 186 -17.92 4.99 4.61
CA ILE A 186 -17.14 4.68 3.39
C ILE A 186 -17.65 5.46 2.16
N ASP A 187 -18.89 5.94 2.19
CA ASP A 187 -19.46 6.79 1.15
C ASP A 187 -18.78 8.19 1.06
N ASN A 188 -17.98 8.58 2.06
CA ASN A 188 -17.18 9.80 2.03
C ASN A 188 -15.87 9.65 1.23
N VAL A 189 -15.47 8.42 0.94
CA VAL A 189 -14.29 8.14 0.11
C VAL A 189 -14.61 8.45 -1.35
N PHE A 190 -13.88 9.41 -1.94
CA PHE A 190 -13.98 9.74 -3.36
C PHE A 190 -12.62 10.13 -3.93
N LEU A 191 -12.11 9.33 -4.86
CA LEU A 191 -10.79 9.47 -5.45
C LEU A 191 -10.86 10.35 -6.70
N ASN A 192 -10.80 11.66 -6.50
CA ASN A 192 -10.95 12.64 -7.56
C ASN A 192 -9.61 13.04 -8.18
N TYR A 193 -9.11 12.25 -9.13
CA TYR A 193 -7.88 12.53 -9.86
C TYR A 193 -7.93 13.85 -10.63
N GLY A 194 -9.11 14.24 -11.12
CA GLY A 194 -9.28 15.53 -11.78
C GLY A 194 -9.07 16.72 -10.84
N LEU A 195 -9.55 16.61 -9.61
CA LEU A 195 -9.29 17.61 -8.58
C LEU A 195 -7.82 17.64 -8.17
N LEU A 196 -7.18 16.46 -8.05
CA LEU A 196 -5.74 16.35 -7.81
C LEU A 196 -4.94 17.14 -8.85
N MET A 197 -5.20 16.94 -10.14
CA MET A 197 -4.49 17.65 -11.22
C MET A 197 -4.76 19.16 -11.20
N LYS A 198 -6.01 19.58 -10.96
CA LYS A 198 -6.35 21.01 -10.79
C LYS A 198 -5.61 21.64 -9.61
N ASN A 199 -5.48 20.89 -8.53
CA ASN A 199 -4.77 21.33 -7.32
C ASN A 199 -3.26 21.46 -7.59
N ALA A 200 -2.65 20.50 -8.29
CA ALA A 200 -1.24 20.56 -8.72
C ALA A 200 -0.95 21.82 -9.55
N ILE A 201 -1.83 22.18 -10.47
CA ILE A 201 -1.72 23.40 -11.26
C ILE A 201 -1.87 24.65 -10.39
N LYS A 202 -2.86 24.68 -9.48
CA LYS A 202 -3.10 25.79 -8.56
C LYS A 202 -1.86 26.14 -7.74
N TYR A 203 -1.16 25.14 -7.23
CA TYR A 203 0.05 25.33 -6.42
C TYR A 203 1.35 25.41 -7.22
N HIS A 204 1.30 25.29 -8.56
CA HIS A 204 2.48 25.22 -9.44
C HIS A 204 3.46 24.12 -9.02
N ASP A 205 2.94 22.99 -8.55
CA ASP A 205 3.71 21.91 -7.95
C ASP A 205 3.20 20.53 -8.42
N ILE A 206 3.42 20.25 -9.70
CA ILE A 206 2.97 18.99 -10.31
C ILE A 206 3.67 17.81 -9.62
N LYS A 207 5.00 17.85 -9.51
CA LYS A 207 5.79 16.73 -8.94
C LYS A 207 5.42 16.41 -7.51
N GLY A 208 5.14 17.43 -6.68
CA GLY A 208 4.73 17.25 -5.30
C GLY A 208 3.31 16.68 -5.13
N HIS A 209 2.49 16.69 -6.20
CA HIS A 209 1.14 16.13 -6.15
C HIS A 209 1.03 14.74 -6.78
N LEU A 210 2.06 14.26 -7.50
CA LEU A 210 2.01 12.95 -8.14
C LEU A 210 2.06 11.81 -7.12
N PRO A 211 1.33 10.72 -7.35
CA PRO A 211 1.35 9.55 -6.48
C PRO A 211 2.74 8.95 -6.25
N TYR A 212 3.55 8.85 -7.30
CA TYR A 212 4.94 8.37 -7.27
C TYR A 212 5.77 9.01 -8.38
N ALA A 213 7.09 8.88 -8.32
CA ALA A 213 8.02 9.65 -9.16
C ALA A 213 7.85 9.40 -10.67
N SER A 214 7.59 8.16 -11.08
CA SER A 214 7.41 7.79 -12.50
C SER A 214 5.94 7.82 -12.97
N TRP A 215 5.02 8.42 -12.22
CA TRP A 215 3.59 8.34 -12.49
C TRP A 215 3.18 8.90 -13.86
N LEU A 216 3.84 9.95 -14.35
CA LEU A 216 3.55 10.50 -15.67
C LEU A 216 3.98 9.58 -16.82
N ASP A 217 5.01 8.77 -16.60
CA ASP A 217 5.51 7.81 -17.58
C ASP A 217 4.75 6.47 -17.54
N ASN A 218 4.23 6.13 -16.37
CA ASN A 218 3.49 4.91 -16.09
C ASN A 218 2.22 5.26 -15.33
N THR A 219 1.33 6.04 -15.96
CA THR A 219 0.10 6.48 -15.31
C THR A 219 -0.81 5.30 -15.02
N GLU A 220 -1.08 5.09 -13.75
CA GLU A 220 -2.05 4.12 -13.26
C GLU A 220 -2.89 4.80 -12.17
N ALA A 221 -4.19 4.72 -12.28
CA ALA A 221 -5.10 5.18 -11.27
C ALA A 221 -5.54 3.99 -10.40
N MET A 222 -5.81 4.25 -9.15
CA MET A 222 -6.31 3.23 -8.22
C MET A 222 -7.68 3.62 -7.72
N THR A 223 -8.51 2.63 -7.44
CA THR A 223 -9.75 2.78 -6.68
C THR A 223 -9.88 1.64 -5.69
N VAL A 224 -10.51 1.91 -4.55
CA VAL A 224 -10.77 0.91 -3.51
C VAL A 224 -12.26 0.57 -3.51
N ILE A 225 -12.59 -0.69 -3.29
CA ILE A 225 -14.00 -1.12 -3.29
C ILE A 225 -14.55 -1.34 -1.89
N GLU A 226 -13.69 -1.57 -0.91
CA GLU A 226 -14.08 -1.97 0.43
C GLU A 226 -13.22 -1.31 1.52
N HIS A 227 -13.75 -1.32 2.73
CA HIS A 227 -13.06 -1.01 3.97
C HIS A 227 -13.15 -2.22 4.88
N GLY A 228 -12.02 -2.64 5.43
CA GLY A 228 -11.88 -3.90 6.13
C GLY A 228 -11.63 -5.07 5.19
N CYS A 229 -11.48 -6.26 5.75
CA CYS A 229 -11.24 -7.47 5.00
C CYS A 229 -11.99 -8.65 5.62
N SER A 230 -12.48 -9.59 4.80
CA SER A 230 -13.08 -10.84 5.28
C SER A 230 -12.07 -11.94 5.60
N PHE A 231 -10.80 -11.74 5.23
CA PHE A 231 -9.73 -12.74 5.39
C PHE A 231 -8.84 -12.47 6.61
N ASN A 232 -8.25 -13.54 7.14
CA ASN A 232 -7.27 -13.52 8.22
C ASN A 232 -5.90 -13.98 7.73
N CYS A 233 -5.34 -13.27 6.73
CA CYS A 233 -3.95 -13.50 6.32
C CYS A 233 -3.05 -13.21 7.52
N ALA A 234 -2.22 -14.18 7.89
CA ALA A 234 -1.56 -14.18 9.20
C ALA A 234 -0.58 -13.02 9.41
N PHE A 235 0.06 -12.53 8.34
CA PHE A 235 1.06 -11.45 8.35
C PHE A 235 0.46 -10.06 8.08
N CYS A 236 -0.84 -9.96 7.74
CA CYS A 236 -1.44 -8.73 7.23
C CYS A 236 -2.08 -7.87 8.33
N GLY A 237 -1.61 -6.63 8.49
CA GLY A 237 -2.18 -5.63 9.39
C GLY A 237 -3.54 -5.07 8.95
N GLY A 238 -4.00 -5.40 7.73
CA GLY A 238 -5.34 -5.12 7.20
C GLY A 238 -6.29 -6.33 7.25
N SER A 239 -5.93 -7.42 7.93
CA SER A 239 -6.78 -8.60 8.07
C SER A 239 -8.03 -8.33 8.92
N ASN A 240 -9.04 -9.20 8.82
CA ASN A 240 -10.25 -9.12 9.67
C ASN A 240 -9.90 -9.10 11.15
N PHE A 241 -8.91 -9.91 11.57
CA PHE A 241 -8.40 -9.92 12.93
C PHE A 241 -7.85 -8.55 13.34
N ALA A 242 -7.00 -7.94 12.50
CA ALA A 242 -6.39 -6.64 12.76
C ALA A 242 -7.44 -5.52 12.86
N TYR A 243 -8.37 -5.47 11.92
CA TYR A 243 -9.45 -4.49 11.94
C TYR A 243 -10.32 -4.61 13.19
N LYS A 244 -10.71 -5.84 13.55
CA LYS A 244 -11.54 -6.09 14.72
C LYS A 244 -10.87 -5.68 16.03
N ASN A 245 -9.60 -5.99 16.18
CA ASN A 245 -8.90 -5.77 17.44
C ASN A 245 -8.34 -4.36 17.60
N ASN A 246 -7.90 -3.72 16.51
CA ASN A 246 -7.23 -2.43 16.58
C ASN A 246 -8.13 -1.25 16.25
N TYR A 247 -9.21 -1.49 15.47
CA TYR A 247 -10.03 -0.40 14.92
C TYR A 247 -11.52 -0.59 15.21
N ASN A 248 -11.92 -1.53 16.08
CA ASN A 248 -13.32 -1.84 16.41
C ASN A 248 -14.21 -2.06 15.18
N ASN A 249 -13.64 -2.52 14.08
CA ASN A 249 -14.38 -2.76 12.85
C ASN A 249 -14.65 -4.26 12.68
N ILE A 250 -15.87 -4.60 12.29
CA ILE A 250 -16.35 -5.97 12.45
C ILE A 250 -16.43 -6.71 11.11
N ALA A 251 -16.56 -6.00 9.99
CA ALA A 251 -16.79 -6.65 8.70
C ALA A 251 -16.37 -5.72 7.56
N PRO A 252 -16.00 -6.28 6.39
CA PRO A 252 -15.80 -5.45 5.23
C PRO A 252 -17.10 -4.72 4.85
N VAL A 253 -16.98 -3.42 4.61
CA VAL A 253 -18.05 -2.56 4.13
C VAL A 253 -17.70 -2.14 2.72
N TYR A 254 -18.60 -2.42 1.77
CA TYR A 254 -18.38 -2.11 0.36
C TYR A 254 -18.93 -0.74 0.00
N ARG A 255 -18.19 -0.03 -0.83
CA ARG A 255 -18.64 1.23 -1.43
C ARG A 255 -19.76 0.98 -2.43
N LYS A 256 -20.57 2.00 -2.69
CA LYS A 256 -21.64 1.89 -3.71
C LYS A 256 -21.03 1.70 -5.10
N PRO A 257 -21.48 0.70 -5.87
CA PRO A 257 -21.00 0.49 -7.25
C PRO A 257 -21.09 1.73 -8.14
N SER A 258 -22.12 2.57 -7.95
CA SER A 258 -22.28 3.82 -8.71
C SER A 258 -21.20 4.85 -8.44
N VAL A 259 -20.72 4.95 -7.18
CA VAL A 259 -19.64 5.86 -6.79
C VAL A 259 -18.30 5.38 -7.37
N ILE A 260 -18.02 4.08 -7.29
CA ILE A 260 -16.82 3.49 -7.90
C ILE A 260 -16.83 3.70 -9.42
N ALA A 261 -17.98 3.47 -10.07
CA ALA A 261 -18.12 3.66 -11.50
C ALA A 261 -17.96 5.12 -11.93
N GLU A 262 -18.39 6.07 -11.09
CA GLU A 262 -18.17 7.50 -11.31
C GLU A 262 -16.69 7.87 -11.25
N GLU A 263 -15.95 7.38 -10.25
CA GLU A 263 -14.50 7.58 -10.15
C GLU A 263 -13.78 7.05 -11.39
N ILE A 264 -14.07 5.80 -11.79
CA ILE A 264 -13.44 5.16 -12.95
C ILE A 264 -13.81 5.91 -14.24
N SER A 265 -15.05 6.40 -14.38
CA SER A 265 -15.46 7.23 -15.52
C SER A 265 -14.67 8.54 -15.60
N LEU A 266 -14.40 9.19 -14.46
CA LEU A 266 -13.57 10.39 -14.40
C LEU A 266 -12.10 10.10 -14.77
N VAL A 267 -11.58 8.95 -14.39
CA VAL A 267 -10.23 8.52 -14.83
C VAL A 267 -10.20 8.31 -16.34
N ASP A 268 -11.20 7.64 -16.91
CA ASP A 268 -11.33 7.41 -18.36
C ASP A 268 -11.37 8.75 -19.12
N GLU A 269 -12.26 9.66 -18.71
CA GLU A 269 -12.44 10.96 -19.34
C GLU A 269 -11.20 11.89 -19.26
N MET A 270 -10.48 11.86 -18.13
CA MET A 270 -9.43 12.85 -17.83
C MET A 270 -8.02 12.34 -18.06
N LEU A 271 -7.77 11.06 -17.85
CA LEU A 271 -6.44 10.47 -17.90
C LEU A 271 -6.30 9.44 -19.01
N GLY A 272 -7.38 8.71 -19.34
CA GLY A 272 -7.33 7.57 -20.25
C GLY A 272 -6.35 6.48 -19.77
N ALA A 273 -6.18 6.35 -18.46
CA ALA A 273 -5.17 5.50 -17.84
C ALA A 273 -5.76 4.18 -17.34
N PRO A 274 -4.96 3.10 -17.25
CA PRO A 274 -5.37 1.88 -16.55
C PRO A 274 -5.85 2.17 -15.13
N VAL A 275 -6.82 1.37 -14.66
CA VAL A 275 -7.30 1.45 -13.27
C VAL A 275 -7.04 0.14 -12.55
N PHE A 276 -6.34 0.24 -11.43
CA PHE A 276 -6.20 -0.86 -10.48
C PHE A 276 -7.34 -0.78 -9.46
N ILE A 277 -8.20 -1.79 -9.44
CA ILE A 277 -9.24 -1.94 -8.43
C ILE A 277 -8.67 -2.74 -7.27
N THR A 278 -8.40 -2.04 -6.17
CA THR A 278 -7.91 -2.65 -4.92
C THR A 278 -9.08 -3.25 -4.14
N GLY A 279 -8.91 -4.51 -3.77
CA GLY A 279 -9.94 -5.34 -3.14
C GLY A 279 -10.57 -6.35 -4.09
N ASP A 280 -11.02 -7.45 -3.53
CA ASP A 280 -11.55 -8.58 -4.31
C ASP A 280 -13.03 -8.37 -4.69
N ILE A 281 -13.27 -7.85 -5.89
CA ILE A 281 -14.63 -7.59 -6.41
C ILE A 281 -15.52 -8.83 -6.33
N ASN A 282 -14.95 -10.03 -6.54
CA ASN A 282 -15.71 -11.28 -6.48
C ASN A 282 -16.21 -11.56 -5.06
N GLN A 283 -15.46 -11.17 -4.02
CA GLN A 283 -15.85 -11.34 -2.61
C GLN A 283 -17.03 -10.45 -2.23
N ALA A 284 -17.18 -9.30 -2.85
CA ALA A 284 -18.35 -8.44 -2.69
C ALA A 284 -19.66 -9.09 -3.17
N GLY A 285 -19.55 -10.18 -3.95
CA GLY A 285 -20.64 -11.03 -4.40
C GLY A 285 -21.28 -10.59 -5.70
N LYS A 286 -22.07 -11.53 -6.28
CA LYS A 286 -22.65 -11.39 -7.62
C LYS A 286 -23.51 -10.12 -7.78
N LYS A 287 -24.29 -9.75 -6.77
CA LYS A 287 -25.13 -8.54 -6.83
C LYS A 287 -24.27 -7.27 -6.97
N PHE A 288 -23.14 -7.21 -6.26
CA PHE A 288 -22.23 -6.09 -6.29
C PHE A 288 -21.55 -5.97 -7.66
N TYR A 289 -20.83 -7.01 -8.09
CA TYR A 289 -20.09 -6.92 -9.36
C TYR A 289 -21.01 -6.75 -10.58
N SER A 290 -22.20 -7.35 -10.58
CA SER A 290 -23.17 -7.14 -11.66
C SER A 290 -23.68 -5.70 -11.71
N SER A 291 -23.84 -5.04 -10.55
CA SER A 291 -24.22 -3.64 -10.48
C SER A 291 -23.06 -2.74 -10.96
N LEU A 292 -21.84 -2.99 -10.49
CA LEU A 292 -20.66 -2.23 -10.89
C LEU A 292 -20.43 -2.31 -12.41
N PHE A 293 -20.46 -3.51 -12.98
CA PHE A 293 -20.26 -3.71 -14.42
C PHE A 293 -21.36 -3.06 -15.26
N ARG A 294 -22.60 -3.05 -14.78
CA ARG A 294 -23.69 -2.35 -15.45
C ARG A 294 -23.47 -0.83 -15.45
N GLU A 295 -23.12 -0.24 -14.29
CA GLU A 295 -22.82 1.20 -14.15
C GLU A 295 -21.67 1.62 -15.08
N LEU A 296 -20.58 0.85 -15.12
CA LEU A 296 -19.45 1.11 -16.02
C LEU A 296 -19.84 1.03 -17.50
N LYS A 297 -20.67 0.05 -17.86
CA LYS A 297 -21.20 -0.09 -19.22
C LYS A 297 -22.08 1.08 -19.63
N GLU A 298 -22.98 1.52 -18.75
CA GLU A 298 -23.88 2.66 -19.00
C GLU A 298 -23.08 3.96 -19.19
N ARG A 299 -21.96 4.10 -18.49
CA ARG A 299 -21.01 5.22 -18.63
C ARG A 299 -20.05 5.08 -19.81
N LYS A 300 -20.09 3.94 -20.52
CA LYS A 300 -19.24 3.61 -21.66
C LYS A 300 -17.74 3.63 -21.34
N VAL A 301 -17.38 3.25 -20.14
CA VAL A 301 -15.98 3.14 -19.73
C VAL A 301 -15.29 2.04 -20.54
N ASP A 302 -14.17 2.36 -21.17
CA ASP A 302 -13.34 1.46 -21.99
C ASP A 302 -11.84 1.72 -21.74
N LEU A 303 -11.37 1.31 -20.57
CA LEU A 303 -9.97 1.43 -20.17
C LEU A 303 -9.44 0.08 -19.68
N PRO A 304 -8.11 -0.14 -19.70
CA PRO A 304 -7.51 -1.32 -19.13
C PRO A 304 -7.77 -1.41 -17.62
N LEU A 305 -8.11 -2.62 -17.16
CA LEU A 305 -8.45 -2.87 -15.76
C LEU A 305 -7.48 -3.86 -15.13
N LEU A 306 -6.93 -3.54 -13.96
CA LEU A 306 -6.25 -4.47 -13.08
C LEU A 306 -7.17 -4.84 -11.92
N THR A 307 -7.21 -6.14 -11.60
CA THR A 307 -8.01 -6.66 -10.47
C THR A 307 -7.23 -7.69 -9.68
N GLU A 308 -7.31 -7.61 -8.37
CA GLU A 308 -6.69 -8.58 -7.47
C GLU A 308 -7.71 -9.54 -6.86
N TYR A 309 -7.26 -10.75 -6.56
CA TYR A 309 -8.08 -11.77 -5.92
C TYR A 309 -7.37 -12.42 -4.75
N PHE A 310 -8.10 -12.59 -3.66
CA PHE A 310 -7.59 -13.26 -2.46
C PHE A 310 -7.87 -14.75 -2.46
N ILE A 311 -8.89 -15.17 -3.22
CA ILE A 311 -9.18 -16.56 -3.55
C ILE A 311 -9.54 -16.68 -5.03
N PRO A 312 -9.31 -17.85 -5.67
CA PRO A 312 -9.61 -18.05 -7.08
C PRO A 312 -11.10 -17.82 -7.41
N PRO A 313 -11.46 -16.80 -8.22
CA PRO A 313 -12.84 -16.61 -8.66
C PRO A 313 -13.31 -17.71 -9.62
N GLY A 314 -14.61 -17.93 -9.59
CA GLY A 314 -15.24 -18.90 -10.50
C GLY A 314 -15.38 -18.41 -11.94
N LYS A 315 -15.57 -19.35 -12.88
CA LYS A 315 -15.72 -19.09 -14.31
C LYS A 315 -16.86 -18.10 -14.65
N GLU A 316 -17.95 -18.12 -13.89
CA GLU A 316 -19.08 -17.21 -14.11
C GLU A 316 -18.69 -15.74 -13.92
N TYR A 317 -17.91 -15.46 -12.88
CA TYR A 317 -17.39 -14.12 -12.61
C TYR A 317 -16.45 -13.65 -13.73
N LEU A 318 -15.47 -14.47 -14.12
CA LEU A 318 -14.53 -14.14 -15.18
C LEU A 318 -15.21 -13.91 -16.55
N ASN A 319 -16.23 -14.68 -16.86
CA ASN A 319 -17.06 -14.45 -18.05
C ASN A 319 -17.85 -13.13 -17.95
N SER A 320 -18.23 -12.70 -16.76
CA SER A 320 -18.92 -11.42 -16.56
C SER A 320 -17.95 -10.25 -16.71
N LEU A 321 -16.74 -10.40 -16.20
CA LEU A 321 -15.65 -9.43 -16.32
C LEU A 321 -15.26 -9.23 -17.79
N SER A 322 -15.01 -10.32 -18.54
CA SER A 322 -14.60 -10.28 -19.96
C SER A 322 -15.69 -9.75 -20.92
N LYS A 323 -16.95 -9.80 -20.53
CA LYS A 323 -18.05 -9.16 -21.31
C LYS A 323 -18.05 -7.64 -21.15
N GLN A 324 -17.51 -7.15 -20.06
CA GLN A 324 -17.46 -5.72 -19.77
C GLN A 324 -16.16 -5.08 -20.27
N PHE A 325 -15.03 -5.75 -20.06
CA PHE A 325 -13.71 -5.23 -20.37
C PHE A 325 -13.00 -6.09 -21.39
N SER A 326 -12.55 -5.47 -22.48
CA SER A 326 -11.75 -6.11 -23.51
C SER A 326 -10.26 -6.21 -23.15
N ASP A 327 -9.82 -5.36 -22.23
CA ASP A 327 -8.45 -5.30 -21.72
C ASP A 327 -8.47 -5.39 -20.19
N PHE A 328 -8.05 -6.53 -19.65
CA PHE A 328 -7.96 -6.71 -18.21
C PHE A 328 -6.79 -7.62 -17.83
N THR A 329 -6.23 -7.33 -16.68
CA THR A 329 -5.19 -8.10 -15.98
C THR A 329 -5.76 -8.61 -14.66
N VAL A 330 -5.38 -9.80 -14.28
CA VAL A 330 -5.77 -10.40 -13.00
C VAL A 330 -4.55 -10.76 -12.17
N GLU A 331 -4.64 -10.56 -10.87
CA GLU A 331 -3.59 -10.87 -9.92
C GLU A 331 -4.11 -11.78 -8.81
N ILE A 332 -3.25 -12.69 -8.34
CA ILE A 332 -3.56 -13.57 -7.22
C ILE A 332 -2.31 -13.92 -6.42
N SER A 333 -2.44 -13.93 -5.10
CA SER A 333 -1.35 -14.25 -4.17
C SER A 333 -1.59 -15.57 -3.44
N PRO A 334 -1.13 -16.73 -3.99
CA PRO A 334 -1.19 -18.01 -3.28
C PRO A 334 -0.22 -18.10 -2.10
N GLU A 335 0.79 -17.23 -2.02
CA GLU A 335 1.83 -17.17 -1.01
C GLU A 335 2.81 -18.36 -1.09
N SER A 336 2.34 -19.60 -1.21
CA SER A 336 3.16 -20.82 -1.38
C SER A 336 2.48 -21.86 -2.27
N SER A 337 3.25 -22.67 -2.96
CA SER A 337 2.80 -23.87 -3.68
C SER A 337 2.42 -25.01 -2.75
N ASN A 338 2.92 -24.99 -1.51
CA ASN A 338 2.55 -25.93 -0.47
C ASN A 338 1.20 -25.53 0.14
N GLU A 339 0.16 -26.33 -0.09
CA GLU A 339 -1.22 -26.03 0.33
C GLU A 339 -1.36 -25.96 1.87
N GLU A 340 -0.54 -26.69 2.63
CA GLU A 340 -0.55 -26.63 4.10
C GLU A 340 0.04 -25.31 4.59
N ILE A 341 1.17 -24.87 4.06
CA ILE A 341 1.77 -23.57 4.36
C ILE A 341 0.81 -22.44 3.95
N ARG A 342 0.21 -22.53 2.77
CA ARG A 342 -0.81 -21.58 2.29
C ARG A 342 -1.97 -21.45 3.28
N ASN A 343 -2.50 -22.58 3.76
CA ASN A 343 -3.61 -22.60 4.69
C ASN A 343 -3.26 -22.00 6.06
N ILE A 344 -2.08 -22.32 6.61
CA ILE A 344 -1.58 -21.74 7.88
C ILE A 344 -1.50 -20.20 7.79
N ASN A 345 -1.12 -19.69 6.63
CA ASN A 345 -0.95 -18.26 6.40
C ASN A 345 -2.25 -17.55 5.91
N GLY A 346 -3.39 -18.24 5.93
CA GLY A 346 -4.72 -17.65 5.74
C GLY A 346 -5.28 -17.72 4.32
N ARG A 347 -4.68 -18.53 3.42
CA ARG A 347 -5.14 -18.73 2.05
C ARG A 347 -5.63 -20.16 1.81
N SER A 348 -6.89 -20.44 2.07
CA SER A 348 -7.45 -21.80 2.07
C SER A 348 -8.02 -22.21 0.72
N TYR A 349 -7.15 -22.53 -0.26
CA TYR A 349 -7.53 -23.12 -1.55
C TYR A 349 -6.41 -24.01 -2.10
N THR A 350 -6.78 -24.93 -3.02
CA THR A 350 -5.86 -25.93 -3.58
C THR A 350 -5.13 -25.39 -4.81
N ASN A 351 -4.00 -26.04 -5.15
CA ASN A 351 -3.27 -25.79 -6.41
C ASN A 351 -4.16 -26.07 -7.64
N LYS A 352 -5.03 -27.09 -7.54
CA LYS A 352 -6.02 -27.34 -8.59
C LYS A 352 -6.96 -26.17 -8.78
N SER A 353 -7.49 -25.61 -7.70
CA SER A 353 -8.36 -24.43 -7.77
C SER A 353 -7.65 -23.22 -8.37
N LEU A 354 -6.38 -23.00 -8.00
CA LEU A 354 -5.54 -21.96 -8.60
C LEU A 354 -5.34 -22.20 -10.11
N GLU A 355 -4.92 -23.41 -10.52
CA GLU A 355 -4.70 -23.72 -11.94
C GLU A 355 -6.01 -23.65 -12.77
N ASP A 356 -7.15 -24.07 -12.20
CA ASP A 356 -8.47 -23.92 -12.84
C ASP A 356 -8.84 -22.43 -13.03
N PHE A 357 -8.53 -21.55 -12.04
CA PHE A 357 -8.70 -20.11 -12.16
C PHE A 357 -7.81 -19.53 -13.27
N LEU A 358 -6.51 -19.85 -13.28
CA LEU A 358 -5.57 -19.37 -14.29
C LEU A 358 -6.03 -19.76 -15.71
N GLN A 359 -6.46 -21.02 -15.89
CA GLN A 359 -7.02 -21.49 -17.15
C GLN A 359 -8.27 -20.72 -17.57
N ASN A 360 -9.17 -20.45 -16.62
CA ASN A 360 -10.41 -19.72 -16.90
C ASN A 360 -10.16 -18.22 -17.18
N ALA A 361 -9.19 -17.59 -16.49
CA ALA A 361 -8.81 -16.19 -16.72
C ALA A 361 -8.25 -15.98 -18.13
N ILE A 362 -7.34 -16.88 -18.56
CA ILE A 362 -6.77 -16.88 -19.91
C ILE A 362 -7.87 -17.15 -20.95
N ALA A 363 -8.73 -18.15 -20.73
CA ALA A 363 -9.83 -18.46 -21.63
C ALA A 363 -10.87 -17.32 -21.72
N ALA A 364 -11.00 -16.50 -20.68
CA ALA A 364 -11.81 -15.30 -20.67
C ALA A 364 -11.16 -14.10 -21.38
N GLY A 365 -9.88 -14.19 -21.76
CA GLY A 365 -9.15 -13.17 -22.50
C GLY A 365 -8.32 -12.22 -21.64
N SER A 366 -7.99 -12.61 -20.40
CA SER A 366 -7.03 -11.84 -19.57
C SER A 366 -5.70 -11.73 -20.30
N LYS A 367 -5.23 -10.52 -20.55
CA LYS A 367 -3.98 -10.29 -21.27
C LYS A 367 -2.74 -10.61 -20.46
N LYS A 368 -2.84 -10.42 -19.15
CA LYS A 368 -1.77 -10.67 -18.20
C LYS A 368 -2.36 -11.32 -16.95
N VAL A 369 -1.60 -12.25 -16.39
CA VAL A 369 -1.91 -12.87 -15.10
C VAL A 369 -0.66 -12.80 -14.24
N ASP A 370 -0.77 -12.21 -13.06
CA ASP A 370 0.32 -12.10 -12.09
C ASP A 370 0.03 -13.00 -10.88
N VAL A 371 1.03 -13.79 -10.49
CA VAL A 371 0.92 -14.74 -9.38
C VAL A 371 2.06 -14.50 -8.40
N TYR A 372 1.73 -14.23 -7.14
CA TYR A 372 2.71 -13.83 -6.12
C TYR A 372 2.91 -14.92 -5.07
N PHE A 373 4.18 -15.27 -4.84
CA PHE A 373 4.63 -16.17 -3.78
C PHE A 373 5.48 -15.40 -2.77
N SER A 374 5.48 -15.85 -1.52
CA SER A 374 6.18 -15.18 -0.43
C SER A 374 7.28 -16.04 0.19
N ILE A 375 8.35 -15.39 0.66
CA ILE A 375 9.43 -16.01 1.43
C ILE A 375 9.34 -15.55 2.87
N GLY A 376 9.57 -16.46 3.83
CA GLY A 376 9.53 -16.16 5.26
C GLY A 376 8.18 -16.45 5.91
N LEU A 377 7.37 -17.31 5.30
CA LEU A 377 6.06 -17.70 5.82
C LEU A 377 6.16 -18.65 7.02
N SER A 378 5.09 -18.69 7.83
CA SER A 378 4.93 -19.69 8.87
C SER A 378 4.95 -21.09 8.28
N GLY A 379 5.81 -21.96 8.79
CA GLY A 379 5.97 -23.34 8.32
C GLY A 379 6.87 -23.52 7.11
N GLN A 380 7.34 -22.45 6.47
CA GLN A 380 8.12 -22.52 5.22
C GLN A 380 9.61 -22.80 5.50
N THR A 381 10.17 -23.77 4.76
CA THR A 381 11.60 -24.08 4.73
C THR A 381 12.24 -23.63 3.41
N LEU A 382 13.57 -23.72 3.30
CA LEU A 382 14.27 -23.46 2.04
C LEU A 382 13.82 -24.41 0.91
N ASP A 383 13.56 -25.69 1.23
CA ASP A 383 13.03 -26.66 0.26
C ASP A 383 11.62 -26.28 -0.24
N ASP A 384 10.81 -25.60 0.60
CA ASP A 384 9.52 -25.10 0.18
C ASP A 384 9.68 -23.94 -0.81
N VAL A 385 10.63 -23.04 -0.57
CA VAL A 385 10.95 -21.94 -1.51
C VAL A 385 11.41 -22.51 -2.86
N ASP A 386 12.26 -23.55 -2.86
CA ASP A 386 12.67 -24.23 -4.10
C ASP A 386 11.47 -24.83 -4.85
N ARG A 387 10.54 -25.47 -4.11
CA ARG A 387 9.28 -25.96 -4.70
C ARG A 387 8.39 -24.83 -5.25
N ASP A 388 8.37 -23.67 -4.60
CA ASP A 388 7.63 -22.49 -5.08
C ASP A 388 8.21 -21.98 -6.40
N ILE A 389 9.54 -22.00 -6.59
CA ILE A 389 10.21 -21.65 -7.84
C ILE A 389 9.88 -22.65 -8.95
N ASP A 390 9.99 -23.95 -8.66
CA ASP A 390 9.70 -25.02 -9.64
C ASP A 390 8.21 -24.97 -10.05
N TYR A 391 7.31 -24.69 -9.12
CA TYR A 391 5.90 -24.52 -9.41
C TYR A 391 5.63 -23.26 -10.23
N SER A 392 6.32 -22.17 -9.96
CA SER A 392 6.29 -20.94 -10.73
C SER A 392 6.70 -21.17 -12.18
N GLU A 393 7.80 -21.88 -12.41
CA GLU A 393 8.24 -22.27 -13.75
C GLU A 393 7.20 -23.12 -14.48
N LYS A 394 6.61 -24.10 -13.78
CA LYS A 394 5.53 -24.95 -14.32
C LYS A 394 4.32 -24.10 -14.74
N LEU A 395 3.89 -23.16 -13.91
CA LEU A 395 2.76 -22.27 -14.21
C LEU A 395 3.05 -21.40 -15.43
N MET A 396 4.21 -20.74 -15.47
CA MET A 396 4.60 -19.90 -16.61
C MET A 396 4.70 -20.70 -17.90
N LYS A 397 5.30 -21.91 -17.89
CA LYS A 397 5.36 -22.79 -19.07
C LYS A 397 3.98 -23.25 -19.54
N LYS A 398 3.06 -23.53 -18.61
CA LYS A 398 1.74 -24.06 -18.91
C LYS A 398 0.78 -22.99 -19.46
N PHE A 399 0.86 -21.78 -18.93
CA PHE A 399 -0.17 -20.75 -19.12
C PHE A 399 0.30 -19.55 -19.94
N THR A 400 1.58 -19.38 -20.26
CA THR A 400 2.02 -18.34 -21.20
C THR A 400 1.78 -18.78 -22.64
N THR A 401 1.17 -17.92 -23.42
CA THR A 401 0.92 -18.09 -24.86
C THR A 401 1.58 -16.95 -25.65
N GLU A 402 1.39 -16.89 -26.98
CA GLU A 402 1.84 -15.75 -27.78
C GLU A 402 1.12 -14.43 -27.39
N LYS A 403 -0.15 -14.54 -27.01
CA LYS A 403 -1.02 -13.38 -26.72
C LYS A 403 -1.12 -13.08 -25.22
N GLU A 404 -1.31 -14.11 -24.42
CA GLU A 404 -1.52 -13.99 -22.99
C GLU A 404 -0.23 -14.32 -22.24
N LYS A 405 0.11 -13.52 -21.22
CA LYS A 405 1.34 -13.67 -20.44
C LYS A 405 1.02 -13.96 -18.98
N LEU A 406 1.62 -15.03 -18.46
CA LEU A 406 1.60 -15.31 -17.03
C LEU A 406 3.00 -15.03 -16.45
N TYR A 407 3.02 -14.19 -15.43
CA TYR A 407 4.21 -13.90 -14.65
C TYR A 407 4.04 -14.42 -13.22
N THR A 408 5.10 -14.90 -12.65
CA THR A 408 5.17 -15.25 -11.24
C THR A 408 6.25 -14.42 -10.56
N PHE A 409 6.01 -14.04 -9.32
CA PHE A 409 6.91 -13.27 -8.48
C PHE A 409 7.12 -14.00 -7.17
N ILE A 410 8.34 -13.99 -6.66
CA ILE A 410 8.70 -14.59 -5.37
C ILE A 410 9.49 -13.54 -4.61
N SER A 411 8.95 -13.06 -3.48
CA SER A 411 9.56 -11.99 -2.68
C SER A 411 9.43 -12.27 -1.19
N PRO A 412 10.34 -11.76 -0.35
CA PRO A 412 10.20 -11.91 1.09
C PRO A 412 9.03 -11.10 1.63
N ILE A 413 8.52 -11.48 2.80
CA ILE A 413 7.62 -10.62 3.59
C ILE A 413 8.48 -9.49 4.15
N THR A 414 8.52 -8.36 3.48
CA THR A 414 9.44 -7.26 3.80
C THR A 414 8.75 -5.91 3.85
N PRO A 415 9.43 -4.98 4.54
CA PRO A 415 10.56 -5.19 5.46
C PRO A 415 10.12 -5.64 6.85
N PHE A 416 8.85 -5.44 7.19
CA PHE A 416 8.31 -5.67 8.52
C PHE A 416 7.05 -6.53 8.47
N ILE A 417 6.89 -7.39 9.48
CA ILE A 417 5.58 -7.96 9.79
C ILE A 417 4.69 -6.83 10.31
N ASP A 418 3.51 -6.70 9.75
CA ASP A 418 2.59 -5.61 10.10
C ASP A 418 2.10 -5.68 11.55
N PRO A 419 2.13 -4.56 12.29
CA PRO A 419 1.54 -4.47 13.61
C PRO A 419 0.05 -4.79 13.56
N GLY A 420 -0.43 -5.46 14.60
CA GLY A 420 -1.83 -5.88 14.69
C GLY A 420 -2.19 -7.11 13.87
N SER A 421 -1.28 -7.66 13.05
CA SER A 421 -1.49 -8.93 12.38
C SER A 421 -1.44 -10.11 13.36
N LEU A 422 -1.99 -11.26 12.97
CA LEU A 422 -1.94 -12.47 13.80
C LEU A 422 -0.51 -12.86 14.19
N ILE A 423 0.43 -12.83 13.24
CA ILE A 423 1.85 -13.11 13.50
C ILE A 423 2.45 -12.09 14.46
N TYR A 424 2.12 -10.81 14.31
CA TYR A 424 2.68 -9.78 15.19
C TYR A 424 2.17 -9.91 16.62
N GLU A 425 0.88 -10.20 16.82
CA GLU A 425 0.27 -10.34 18.14
C GLU A 425 0.58 -11.70 18.81
N HIS A 426 0.67 -12.77 18.02
CA HIS A 426 0.86 -14.16 18.48
C HIS A 426 2.05 -14.84 17.77
N PRO A 427 3.26 -14.25 17.82
CA PRO A 427 4.38 -14.72 16.99
C PRO A 427 4.79 -16.16 17.29
N GLU A 428 4.71 -16.59 18.54
CA GLU A 428 5.09 -17.95 18.94
C GLU A 428 4.19 -19.03 18.32
N ASP A 429 2.89 -18.73 18.16
CA ASP A 429 1.91 -19.65 17.56
C ASP A 429 2.22 -19.89 16.09
N TYR A 430 2.80 -18.89 15.44
CA TYR A 430 3.20 -18.91 14.02
C TYR A 430 4.69 -19.23 13.81
N GLY A 431 5.45 -19.49 14.88
CA GLY A 431 6.87 -19.79 14.82
C GLY A 431 7.76 -18.61 14.43
N PHE A 432 7.35 -17.41 14.73
CA PHE A 432 8.10 -16.17 14.50
C PHE A 432 8.78 -15.67 15.78
N THR A 433 9.88 -14.96 15.60
CA THR A 433 10.47 -14.08 16.60
C THR A 433 10.46 -12.67 16.04
N ILE A 434 9.79 -11.75 16.73
CA ILE A 434 9.72 -10.34 16.37
C ILE A 434 10.77 -9.58 17.20
N THR A 435 11.68 -8.88 16.53
CA THR A 435 12.84 -8.21 17.15
C THR A 435 12.64 -6.73 17.45
N ALA A 436 11.60 -6.11 16.88
CA ALA A 436 11.24 -4.71 17.10
C ALA A 436 9.75 -4.60 17.46
N ARG A 437 9.46 -3.86 18.54
CA ARG A 437 8.11 -3.78 19.12
C ARG A 437 7.64 -2.36 19.40
N THR A 438 8.53 -1.38 19.40
CA THR A 438 8.21 0.03 19.65
C THR A 438 8.49 0.86 18.39
N ILE A 439 7.85 2.03 18.30
CA ILE A 439 8.12 2.94 17.19
C ILE A 439 9.60 3.40 17.19
N GLY A 440 10.22 3.48 18.36
CA GLY A 440 11.64 3.77 18.52
C GLY A 440 12.53 2.66 17.95
N ASP A 441 12.16 1.38 18.13
CA ASP A 441 12.90 0.26 17.55
C ASP A 441 12.90 0.35 16.02
N TYR A 442 11.73 0.60 15.40
CA TYR A 442 11.60 0.73 13.93
C TYR A 442 12.36 1.95 13.41
N PHE A 443 12.28 3.08 14.13
CA PHE A 443 13.08 4.25 13.78
C PHE A 443 14.58 3.93 13.77
N ASN A 444 15.06 3.21 14.78
CA ASN A 444 16.47 2.85 14.91
C ASN A 444 16.92 1.81 13.89
N LEU A 445 16.08 0.82 13.54
CA LEU A 445 16.38 -0.13 12.45
C LEU A 445 16.59 0.62 11.14
N LEU A 446 15.68 1.53 10.79
CA LEU A 446 15.77 2.33 9.57
C LEU A 446 16.89 3.35 9.60
N GLU A 447 17.22 3.91 10.78
CA GLU A 447 18.31 4.88 10.94
C GLU A 447 19.69 4.25 10.80
N ASN A 448 19.88 3.05 11.31
CA ASN A 448 21.21 2.43 11.42
C ASN A 448 21.47 1.35 10.37
N GLY A 449 20.42 0.79 9.75
CA GLY A 449 20.54 -0.26 8.75
C GLY A 449 21.29 0.20 7.51
N LYS A 450 22.06 -0.70 6.90
CA LYS A 450 22.83 -0.47 5.68
C LYS A 450 22.39 -1.32 4.52
N VAL A 451 21.79 -2.47 4.83
CA VAL A 451 21.24 -3.41 3.86
C VAL A 451 19.81 -3.75 4.26
N TRP A 452 19.00 -4.14 3.28
CA TRP A 452 17.58 -4.42 3.51
C TRP A 452 17.32 -5.47 4.60
N THR A 453 18.23 -6.42 4.78
CA THR A 453 18.13 -7.45 5.83
C THR A 453 18.30 -6.90 7.24
N ASP A 454 18.97 -5.74 7.39
CA ASP A 454 19.06 -5.04 8.69
C ASP A 454 17.69 -4.46 9.10
N PHE A 455 16.78 -4.27 8.12
CA PHE A 455 15.44 -3.76 8.38
C PHE A 455 14.44 -4.84 8.77
N LEU A 456 14.75 -6.15 8.54
CA LEU A 456 13.85 -7.23 8.92
C LEU A 456 13.64 -7.23 10.44
N ASN A 457 12.36 -7.08 10.87
CA ASN A 457 12.01 -7.12 12.28
C ASN A 457 11.73 -8.54 12.79
N TYR A 458 11.98 -9.58 11.97
CA TYR A 458 11.62 -10.95 12.28
C TYR A 458 12.57 -11.99 11.71
N TYR A 459 12.51 -13.16 12.27
CA TYR A 459 12.96 -14.44 11.69
C TYR A 459 12.00 -15.55 12.13
N THR A 460 12.10 -16.73 11.52
CA THR A 460 11.21 -17.84 11.82
C THR A 460 11.94 -19.03 12.43
N LYS A 461 11.22 -20.00 12.99
CA LYS A 461 11.80 -21.27 13.47
C LYS A 461 12.47 -22.08 12.33
N TRP A 462 12.08 -21.81 11.08
CA TRP A 462 12.51 -22.58 9.89
C TRP A 462 13.56 -21.86 9.07
N MET A 463 13.63 -20.54 9.13
CA MET A 463 14.58 -19.72 8.39
C MET A 463 15.10 -18.57 9.25
N SER A 464 16.43 -18.46 9.35
CA SER A 464 17.10 -17.27 9.88
C SER A 464 17.03 -16.10 8.88
N VAL A 465 17.39 -14.89 9.31
CA VAL A 465 17.51 -13.71 8.43
C VAL A 465 18.41 -14.00 7.24
N ASP A 466 19.59 -14.62 7.47
CA ASP A 466 20.53 -14.97 6.38
C ASP A 466 19.92 -15.96 5.39
N GLN A 467 19.12 -16.92 5.87
CA GLN A 467 18.44 -17.89 5.02
C GLN A 467 17.33 -17.25 4.20
N ILE A 468 16.57 -16.31 4.78
CA ILE A 468 15.57 -15.51 4.07
C ILE A 468 16.25 -14.67 2.98
N ALA A 469 17.36 -14.01 3.31
CA ALA A 469 18.14 -13.21 2.37
C ALA A 469 18.66 -14.06 1.21
N ARG A 470 19.30 -15.19 1.53
CA ARG A 470 19.81 -16.12 0.53
C ARG A 470 18.70 -16.64 -0.38
N ALA A 471 17.59 -17.11 0.19
CA ALA A 471 16.45 -17.60 -0.57
C ALA A 471 15.90 -16.51 -1.51
N THR A 472 15.85 -15.26 -1.06
CA THR A 472 15.40 -14.12 -1.87
C THR A 472 16.28 -13.92 -3.10
N TYR A 473 17.59 -13.80 -2.92
CA TYR A 473 18.51 -13.58 -4.05
C TYR A 473 18.55 -14.77 -5.00
N GLU A 474 18.59 -16.01 -4.48
CA GLU A 474 18.57 -17.23 -5.29
C GLU A 474 17.28 -17.36 -6.09
N SER A 475 16.12 -17.04 -5.48
CA SER A 475 14.83 -17.04 -6.16
C SER A 475 14.80 -16.02 -7.28
N GLU A 476 15.23 -14.79 -7.03
CA GLU A 476 15.21 -13.73 -8.03
C GLU A 476 16.09 -14.09 -9.25
N ILE A 477 17.31 -14.56 -9.02
CA ILE A 477 18.21 -14.99 -10.10
C ILE A 477 17.60 -16.17 -10.91
N ARG A 478 17.00 -17.15 -10.23
CA ARG A 478 16.35 -18.29 -10.92
C ARG A 478 15.14 -17.82 -11.72
N MET A 479 14.30 -16.95 -11.15
CA MET A 479 13.11 -16.41 -11.82
C MET A 479 13.47 -15.58 -13.05
N ILE A 480 14.54 -14.78 -13.00
CA ILE A 480 15.06 -14.05 -14.16
C ILE A 480 15.44 -15.01 -15.28
N LYS A 481 16.21 -16.07 -14.97
CA LYS A 481 16.63 -17.09 -15.97
C LYS A 481 15.42 -17.83 -16.55
N ILE A 482 14.42 -18.14 -15.75
CA ILE A 482 13.20 -18.80 -16.21
C ILE A 482 12.45 -17.88 -17.16
N ARG A 483 12.21 -16.62 -16.80
CA ARG A 483 11.54 -15.62 -17.66
C ARG A 483 12.30 -15.41 -18.97
N GLN A 484 13.63 -15.35 -18.91
CA GLN A 484 14.50 -15.27 -20.10
C GLN A 484 14.31 -16.48 -21.02
N SER A 485 14.37 -17.70 -20.46
CA SER A 485 14.20 -18.95 -21.24
C SER A 485 12.83 -19.09 -21.91
N LEU A 486 11.81 -18.43 -21.34
CA LEU A 486 10.44 -18.42 -21.86
C LEU A 486 10.16 -17.21 -22.79
N GLY A 487 11.17 -16.37 -23.06
CA GLY A 487 11.01 -15.17 -23.88
C GLY A 487 10.17 -14.06 -23.22
N LEU A 488 9.95 -14.14 -21.91
CA LEU A 488 9.25 -13.13 -21.11
C LEU A 488 10.14 -11.95 -20.69
N LEU A 489 11.45 -12.12 -20.78
CA LEU A 489 12.45 -11.12 -20.47
C LEU A 489 13.56 -11.13 -21.53
N LYS A 490 13.96 -9.95 -22.03
CA LYS A 490 15.03 -9.80 -23.02
C LYS A 490 16.40 -10.08 -22.37
N ASP A 491 17.32 -10.68 -23.13
CA ASP A 491 18.65 -11.07 -22.65
C ASP A 491 19.44 -9.92 -22.01
N GLN A 492 19.49 -8.76 -22.67
CA GLN A 492 20.17 -7.58 -22.14
C GLN A 492 19.62 -7.09 -20.78
N ASN A 493 18.31 -7.15 -20.61
CA ASN A 493 17.68 -6.78 -19.36
C ASN A 493 17.98 -7.81 -18.27
N ALA A 494 17.93 -9.10 -18.60
CA ALA A 494 18.24 -10.18 -17.66
C ALA A 494 19.68 -10.08 -17.14
N GLU A 495 20.67 -9.88 -18.03
CA GLU A 495 22.07 -9.71 -17.66
C GLU A 495 22.29 -8.48 -16.76
N HIS A 496 21.64 -7.36 -17.09
CA HIS A 496 21.72 -6.13 -16.31
C HIS A 496 21.18 -6.32 -14.88
N ILE A 497 20.01 -6.94 -14.75
CA ILE A 497 19.38 -7.17 -13.45
C ILE A 497 20.23 -8.11 -12.60
N VAL A 498 20.66 -9.26 -13.18
CA VAL A 498 21.52 -10.22 -12.45
C VAL A 498 22.81 -9.57 -11.97
N LYS A 499 23.44 -8.73 -12.81
CA LYS A 499 24.65 -7.99 -12.41
C LYS A 499 24.39 -7.07 -11.23
N ASN A 500 23.26 -6.37 -11.20
CA ASN A 500 22.90 -5.47 -10.10
C ASN A 500 22.60 -6.21 -8.79
N ILE A 501 22.01 -7.41 -8.89
CA ILE A 501 21.72 -8.26 -7.72
C ILE A 501 23.02 -8.84 -7.11
N THR A 502 24.03 -9.14 -7.95
CA THR A 502 25.28 -9.77 -7.53
C THR A 502 26.40 -8.80 -7.21
N ALA A 503 26.24 -7.50 -7.43
CA ALA A 503 27.18 -6.44 -7.10
C ALA A 503 26.93 -5.91 -5.67
#